data_025494a7212997e72eafc7205fd00524
#
_entry.id   025494a7212997e72eafc7205fd00524
#
_cell.length_a   1.000
_cell.length_b   1.000
_cell.length_c   1.000
_cell.angle_alpha   90.00
_cell.angle_beta   90.00
_cell.angle_gamma   90.00
#
_symmetry.space_group_name_H-M   'P 1'
#
loop_
_entity.id
_entity.type
_entity.pdbx_description
1 polymer ?
#
loop_
_entity_poly.entity_id
_entity_poly.type
_entity_poly.pdbx_seq_one_letter_code
_entity_poly.pdbx_strand_id
1 'polypeptide(L)'
;EIDAAIRADKGFRGRLFAVIGSSDALADHLVAEPASWRLLLDDELPDRDEIDRLMLESVDAIAEPGELEKGNRIHRAGLTGPKAVVALRLAYRNLMLRLAAHDVASTVEDEPVMWFPEVGAYLADMADAALTAALAVAYREVCGDKPIPVRLAVIAMGKCGARELNYVSDVDIIFVSEPADGVAARIAGEMMRVGSLAFFEVDAALRPEGKAGALTRTLESHVAYYKRWAKTWEFQALLKARAMTGDMQLADDYIAAVKPMAVSYTHLTLPTTPYV
;
A
#
# COMPACT_ATOMS: atom_id res chain seq x y z
N GLU A 1 -31.98 6.86 13.35
CA GLU A 1 -30.87 6.11 13.97
C GLU A 1 -29.68 7.03 14.28
N ILE A 2 -29.12 7.73 13.30
CA ILE A 2 -27.95 8.61 13.50
C ILE A 2 -28.20 9.73 14.53
N ASP A 3 -29.35 10.38 14.51
CA ASP A 3 -29.72 11.42 15.49
C ASP A 3 -29.72 10.88 16.93
N ALA A 4 -30.17 9.66 17.14
CA ALA A 4 -30.12 9.03 18.45
C ALA A 4 -28.66 8.74 18.89
N ALA A 5 -27.82 8.28 17.96
CA ALA A 5 -26.40 8.04 18.23
C ALA A 5 -25.65 9.35 18.56
N ILE A 6 -25.90 10.44 17.81
CA ILE A 6 -25.32 11.78 18.07
C ILE A 6 -25.65 12.28 19.48
N ARG A 7 -26.87 12.00 19.96
CA ARG A 7 -27.31 12.42 21.31
C ARG A 7 -26.75 11.55 22.42
N ALA A 8 -26.58 10.24 22.15
CA ALA A 8 -26.22 9.27 23.16
C ALA A 8 -24.69 9.15 23.36
N ASP A 9 -23.92 9.33 22.29
CA ASP A 9 -22.46 9.08 22.25
C ASP A 9 -21.70 10.38 21.92
N LYS A 10 -20.94 10.88 22.91
CA LYS A 10 -20.14 12.11 22.78
C LYS A 10 -18.94 11.88 21.86
N GLY A 11 -18.26 10.73 21.96
CA GLY A 11 -17.09 10.38 21.15
C GLY A 11 -17.48 10.25 19.68
N PHE A 12 -18.53 9.47 19.37
CA PHE A 12 -19.09 9.38 18.02
C PHE A 12 -19.44 10.76 17.43
N ARG A 13 -20.12 11.60 18.21
CA ARG A 13 -20.48 12.95 17.76
C ARG A 13 -19.26 13.79 17.44
N GLY A 14 -18.21 13.72 18.29
CA GLY A 14 -16.93 14.40 18.07
C GLY A 14 -16.27 13.93 16.75
N ARG A 15 -16.12 12.65 16.56
CA ARG A 15 -15.55 12.05 15.35
C ARG A 15 -16.33 12.43 14.09
N LEU A 16 -17.66 12.32 14.13
CA LEU A 16 -18.51 12.67 12.99
C LEU A 16 -18.36 14.13 12.58
N PHE A 17 -18.44 15.06 13.54
CA PHE A 17 -18.34 16.48 13.24
C PHE A 17 -16.93 16.91 12.86
N ALA A 18 -15.90 16.29 13.44
CA ALA A 18 -14.51 16.52 13.06
C ALA A 18 -14.26 16.15 11.59
N VAL A 19 -14.74 14.98 11.16
CA VAL A 19 -14.61 14.53 9.74
C VAL A 19 -15.37 15.47 8.80
N ILE A 20 -16.63 15.77 9.09
CA ILE A 20 -17.46 16.64 8.22
C ILE A 20 -16.87 18.04 8.13
N GLY A 21 -16.29 18.55 9.22
CA GLY A 21 -15.68 19.89 9.26
C GLY A 21 -14.29 19.99 8.64
N SER A 22 -13.60 18.87 8.42
CA SER A 22 -12.20 18.86 7.97
C SER A 22 -11.98 18.32 6.54
N SER A 23 -12.94 17.56 6.00
CA SER A 23 -12.75 16.87 4.70
C SER A 23 -14.05 16.78 3.90
N ASP A 24 -14.15 17.60 2.84
CA ASP A 24 -15.26 17.52 1.89
C ASP A 24 -15.37 16.12 1.25
N ALA A 25 -14.23 15.50 0.92
CA ALA A 25 -14.22 14.18 0.28
C ALA A 25 -14.78 13.07 1.19
N LEU A 26 -14.55 13.13 2.50
CA LEU A 26 -15.11 12.19 3.46
C LEU A 26 -16.57 12.53 3.81
N ALA A 27 -16.93 13.79 3.84
CA ALA A 27 -18.33 14.22 3.95
C ALA A 27 -19.16 13.73 2.76
N ASP A 28 -18.67 13.89 1.53
CA ASP A 28 -19.28 13.36 0.30
C ASP A 28 -19.39 11.84 0.35
N HIS A 29 -18.38 11.14 0.88
CA HIS A 29 -18.42 9.69 1.06
C HIS A 29 -19.57 9.28 2.02
N LEU A 30 -19.76 9.97 3.14
CA LEU A 30 -20.85 9.71 4.07
C LEU A 30 -22.24 9.98 3.44
N VAL A 31 -22.33 10.94 2.52
CA VAL A 31 -23.57 11.21 1.76
C VAL A 31 -23.84 10.09 0.74
N ALA A 32 -22.80 9.64 0.02
CA ALA A 32 -22.92 8.59 -0.99
C ALA A 32 -23.19 7.21 -0.37
N GLU A 33 -22.58 6.94 0.78
CA GLU A 33 -22.64 5.68 1.52
C GLU A 33 -23.17 5.91 2.96
N PRO A 34 -24.46 6.19 3.13
CA PRO A 34 -25.00 6.62 4.42
C PRO A 34 -24.80 5.63 5.56
N ALA A 35 -24.65 4.33 5.26
CA ALA A 35 -24.40 3.31 6.28
C ALA A 35 -23.02 3.42 6.93
N SER A 36 -22.06 4.06 6.27
CA SER A 36 -20.66 4.17 6.72
C SER A 36 -20.49 4.99 8.01
N TRP A 37 -21.49 5.83 8.40
CA TRP A 37 -21.43 6.51 9.70
C TRP A 37 -21.31 5.55 10.89
N ARG A 38 -21.80 4.30 10.75
CA ARG A 38 -21.72 3.29 11.81
C ARG A 38 -20.29 2.88 12.13
N LEU A 39 -19.36 3.02 11.17
CA LEU A 39 -17.94 2.78 11.37
C LEU A 39 -17.31 3.77 12.38
N LEU A 40 -17.92 4.92 12.57
CA LEU A 40 -17.49 5.93 13.51
C LEU A 40 -17.96 5.68 14.96
N LEU A 41 -18.77 4.64 15.18
CA LEU A 41 -19.16 4.20 16.54
C LEU A 41 -18.02 3.46 17.24
N ASP A 42 -17.15 2.83 16.46
CA ASP A 42 -15.98 2.14 17.00
C ASP A 42 -14.97 3.13 17.58
N ASP A 43 -14.50 2.86 18.79
CA ASP A 43 -13.47 3.65 19.47
C ASP A 43 -12.05 3.20 19.14
N GLU A 44 -11.90 2.09 18.44
CA GLU A 44 -10.62 1.50 18.06
C GLU A 44 -10.44 1.44 16.55
N LEU A 45 -9.21 1.70 16.11
CA LEU A 45 -8.83 1.48 14.72
C LEU A 45 -8.53 -0.01 14.47
N PRO A 46 -8.88 -0.54 13.28
CA PRO A 46 -8.46 -1.89 12.90
C PRO A 46 -6.95 -2.02 12.94
N ASP A 47 -6.47 -3.14 13.47
CA ASP A 47 -5.06 -3.47 13.39
C ASP A 47 -4.66 -3.87 11.95
N ARG A 48 -3.37 -4.16 11.75
CA ARG A 48 -2.84 -4.49 10.43
C ARG A 48 -3.51 -5.72 9.82
N ASP A 49 -3.73 -6.76 10.63
CA ASP A 49 -4.31 -8.02 10.14
C ASP A 49 -5.78 -7.82 9.77
N GLU A 50 -6.49 -7.00 10.52
CA GLU A 50 -7.87 -6.63 10.20
C GLU A 50 -7.96 -5.74 8.97
N ILE A 51 -7.03 -4.79 8.77
CA ILE A 51 -6.95 -3.99 7.54
C ILE A 51 -6.75 -4.91 6.32
N ASP A 52 -5.82 -5.84 6.39
CA ASP A 52 -5.57 -6.83 5.33
C ASP A 52 -6.82 -7.65 5.04
N ARG A 53 -7.48 -8.17 6.09
CA ARG A 53 -8.71 -8.95 5.97
C ARG A 53 -9.82 -8.15 5.29
N LEU A 54 -10.09 -6.92 5.73
CA LEU A 54 -11.16 -6.07 5.18
C LEU A 54 -10.93 -5.76 3.69
N MET A 55 -9.69 -5.50 3.30
CA MET A 55 -9.36 -5.24 1.90
C MET A 55 -9.51 -6.49 1.02
N LEU A 56 -9.04 -7.64 1.48
CA LEU A 56 -9.14 -8.91 0.75
C LEU A 56 -10.59 -9.40 0.65
N GLU A 57 -11.36 -9.34 1.73
CA GLU A 57 -12.78 -9.70 1.76
C GLU A 57 -13.60 -8.85 0.80
N SER A 58 -13.25 -7.57 0.62
CA SER A 58 -13.99 -6.68 -0.28
C SER A 58 -14.05 -7.15 -1.73
N VAL A 59 -13.10 -7.99 -2.15
CA VAL A 59 -13.03 -8.58 -3.50
C VAL A 59 -13.17 -10.10 -3.49
N ASP A 60 -13.70 -10.68 -2.41
CA ASP A 60 -13.83 -12.12 -2.23
C ASP A 60 -12.50 -12.87 -2.48
N ALA A 61 -11.38 -12.30 -2.01
CA ALA A 61 -10.06 -12.86 -2.26
C ALA A 61 -9.77 -14.04 -1.35
N ILE A 62 -9.22 -15.09 -1.94
CA ILE A 62 -8.82 -16.32 -1.26
C ILE A 62 -7.31 -16.51 -1.45
N ALA A 63 -6.61 -16.91 -0.40
CA ALA A 63 -5.19 -17.23 -0.48
C ALA A 63 -4.93 -18.38 -1.46
N GLU A 64 -3.88 -18.28 -2.25
CA GLU A 64 -3.44 -19.38 -3.10
C GLU A 64 -2.94 -20.55 -2.22
N PRO A 65 -3.26 -21.80 -2.61
CA PRO A 65 -2.93 -22.98 -1.80
C PRO A 65 -1.44 -23.07 -1.48
N GLY A 66 -1.12 -23.22 -0.18
CA GLY A 66 0.25 -23.38 0.31
C GLY A 66 1.09 -22.11 0.35
N GLU A 67 0.55 -20.96 -0.05
CA GLU A 67 1.34 -19.71 -0.08
C GLU A 67 1.41 -19.04 1.30
N LEU A 68 0.36 -19.12 2.11
CA LEU A 68 0.38 -18.58 3.47
C LEU A 68 1.38 -19.32 4.37
N GLU A 69 1.51 -20.63 4.23
CA GLU A 69 2.46 -21.45 4.99
C GLU A 69 3.92 -21.10 4.66
N LYS A 70 4.15 -20.55 3.46
CA LYS A 70 5.45 -20.01 3.03
C LYS A 70 5.66 -18.56 3.51
N GLY A 71 4.67 -17.95 4.15
CA GLY A 71 4.69 -16.54 4.52
C GLY A 71 4.40 -15.57 3.37
N ASN A 72 3.95 -16.07 2.21
CA ASN A 72 3.64 -15.25 1.04
C ASN A 72 2.27 -14.58 1.17
N ARG A 73 2.11 -13.42 0.51
CA ARG A 73 0.86 -12.66 0.45
C ARG A 73 0.27 -12.76 -0.97
N ILE A 74 0.00 -13.99 -1.40
CA ILE A 74 -0.51 -14.32 -2.73
C ILE A 74 -1.96 -14.80 -2.60
N HIS A 75 -2.88 -14.01 -3.14
CA HIS A 75 -4.32 -14.25 -3.10
C HIS A 75 -4.89 -14.14 -4.50
N ARG A 76 -6.07 -14.71 -4.70
CA ARG A 76 -6.84 -14.60 -5.93
C ARG A 76 -8.22 -14.06 -5.63
N ALA A 77 -8.59 -12.96 -6.27
CA ALA A 77 -9.89 -12.34 -6.06
C ALA A 77 -11.04 -13.16 -6.70
N GLY A 78 -12.20 -13.08 -6.09
CA GLY A 78 -13.47 -13.57 -6.67
C GLY A 78 -14.06 -12.53 -7.63
N LEU A 79 -13.89 -11.23 -7.34
CA LEU A 79 -14.37 -10.14 -8.17
C LEU A 79 -13.31 -9.67 -9.17
N THR A 80 -13.77 -9.14 -10.32
CA THR A 80 -12.92 -8.60 -11.40
C THR A 80 -13.52 -7.33 -12.00
N GLY A 81 -12.74 -6.62 -12.82
CA GLY A 81 -13.18 -5.48 -13.58
C GLY A 81 -13.71 -4.31 -12.76
N PRO A 82 -14.72 -3.57 -13.28
CA PRO A 82 -15.26 -2.41 -12.59
C PRO A 82 -15.86 -2.73 -11.21
N LYS A 83 -16.42 -3.94 -11.03
CA LYS A 83 -16.99 -4.36 -9.74
C LYS A 83 -15.90 -4.47 -8.66
N ALA A 84 -14.77 -5.05 -8.99
CA ALA A 84 -13.62 -5.12 -8.07
C ALA A 84 -13.12 -3.73 -7.70
N VAL A 85 -12.95 -2.83 -8.68
CA VAL A 85 -12.50 -1.45 -8.44
C VAL A 85 -13.45 -0.68 -7.52
N VAL A 86 -14.77 -0.82 -7.70
CA VAL A 86 -15.78 -0.17 -6.85
C VAL A 86 -15.72 -0.72 -5.43
N ALA A 87 -15.66 -2.04 -5.27
CA ALA A 87 -15.59 -2.69 -3.95
C ALA A 87 -14.31 -2.30 -3.19
N LEU A 88 -13.16 -2.33 -3.86
CA LEU A 88 -11.88 -1.90 -3.30
C LEU A 88 -11.90 -0.44 -2.87
N ARG A 89 -12.45 0.45 -3.71
CA ARG A 89 -12.57 1.88 -3.40
C ARG A 89 -13.43 2.12 -2.18
N LEU A 90 -14.55 1.40 -2.06
CA LEU A 90 -15.45 1.51 -0.91
C LEU A 90 -14.74 1.07 0.37
N ALA A 91 -14.11 -0.11 0.36
CA ALA A 91 -13.37 -0.63 1.50
C ALA A 91 -12.25 0.32 1.95
N TYR A 92 -11.44 0.81 1.01
CA TYR A 92 -10.36 1.74 1.30
C TYR A 92 -10.87 3.08 1.86
N ARG A 93 -11.94 3.64 1.30
CA ARG A 93 -12.55 4.88 1.82
C ARG A 93 -13.14 4.71 3.21
N ASN A 94 -13.71 3.54 3.52
CA ASN A 94 -14.19 3.22 4.86
C ASN A 94 -13.05 3.16 5.88
N LEU A 95 -11.90 2.57 5.53
CA LEU A 95 -10.69 2.59 6.36
C LEU A 95 -10.16 4.03 6.54
N MET A 96 -10.12 4.80 5.45
CA MET A 96 -9.70 6.21 5.49
C MET A 96 -10.62 7.05 6.36
N LEU A 97 -11.95 6.82 6.32
CA LEU A 97 -12.93 7.47 7.17
C LEU A 97 -12.67 7.20 8.65
N ARG A 98 -12.39 5.94 9.03
CA ARG A 98 -12.06 5.55 10.42
C ARG A 98 -10.78 6.25 10.88
N LEU A 99 -9.70 6.14 10.10
CA LEU A 99 -8.41 6.76 10.44
C LEU A 99 -8.55 8.29 10.61
N ALA A 100 -9.13 8.97 9.62
CA ALA A 100 -9.27 10.43 9.66
C ALA A 100 -10.15 10.88 10.83
N ALA A 101 -11.18 10.12 11.17
CA ALA A 101 -12.05 10.44 12.31
C ALA A 101 -11.27 10.41 13.63
N HIS A 102 -10.42 9.40 13.84
CA HIS A 102 -9.59 9.32 15.04
C HIS A 102 -8.49 10.38 15.07
N ASP A 103 -7.81 10.61 13.95
CA ASP A 103 -6.73 11.58 13.85
C ASP A 103 -7.24 13.02 14.08
N VAL A 104 -8.35 13.40 13.43
CA VAL A 104 -8.88 14.76 13.53
C VAL A 104 -9.64 15.00 14.83
N ALA A 105 -10.39 14.01 15.35
CA ALA A 105 -11.12 14.17 16.61
C ALA A 105 -10.16 14.38 17.79
N SER A 106 -8.97 13.79 17.75
CA SER A 106 -7.94 13.97 18.78
C SER A 106 -7.51 15.44 18.95
N THR A 107 -7.73 16.29 17.95
CA THR A 107 -7.41 17.73 18.01
C THR A 107 -8.55 18.58 18.61
N VAL A 108 -9.75 18.03 18.75
CA VAL A 108 -10.98 18.78 19.11
C VAL A 108 -11.52 18.39 20.48
N GLU A 109 -11.27 17.18 20.94
CA GLU A 109 -11.73 16.61 22.21
C GLU A 109 -10.55 16.16 23.07
N ASP A 110 -10.81 15.78 24.36
CA ASP A 110 -9.79 15.19 25.25
C ASP A 110 -9.40 13.75 24.86
N GLU A 111 -9.35 13.45 23.57
CA GLU A 111 -8.92 12.16 23.06
C GLU A 111 -7.38 12.12 22.87
N PRO A 112 -6.75 10.93 22.98
CA PRO A 112 -5.32 10.80 22.75
C PRO A 112 -4.95 11.26 21.33
N VAL A 113 -4.00 12.20 21.24
CA VAL A 113 -3.51 12.69 19.95
C VAL A 113 -2.72 11.59 19.25
N MET A 114 -3.12 11.22 18.03
CA MET A 114 -2.31 10.35 17.20
C MET A 114 -1.02 11.07 16.79
N TRP A 115 0.12 10.43 17.02
CA TRP A 115 1.40 10.99 16.57
C TRP A 115 1.52 10.87 15.06
N PHE A 116 2.06 11.91 14.42
CA PHE A 116 2.29 11.94 12.98
C PHE A 116 2.98 10.68 12.42
N PRO A 117 4.04 10.10 13.05
CA PRO A 117 4.64 8.85 12.62
C PRO A 117 3.69 7.64 12.69
N GLU A 118 2.75 7.61 13.64
CA GLU A 118 1.75 6.54 13.77
C GLU A 118 0.74 6.61 12.64
N VAL A 119 0.26 7.82 12.32
CA VAL A 119 -0.63 8.07 11.17
C VAL A 119 0.04 7.65 9.88
N GLY A 120 1.30 8.05 9.67
CA GLY A 120 2.07 7.69 8.47
C GLY A 120 2.30 6.18 8.34
N ALA A 121 2.56 5.50 9.45
CA ALA A 121 2.71 4.04 9.50
C ALA A 121 1.39 3.32 9.22
N TYR A 122 0.28 3.82 9.77
CA TYR A 122 -1.06 3.28 9.54
C TYR A 122 -1.48 3.42 8.07
N LEU A 123 -1.25 4.61 7.47
CA LEU A 123 -1.48 4.84 6.04
C LEU A 123 -0.65 3.90 5.16
N ALA A 124 0.58 3.57 5.57
CA ALA A 124 1.41 2.61 4.86
C ALA A 124 0.88 1.17 4.99
N ASP A 125 0.33 0.77 6.14
CA ASP A 125 -0.35 -0.53 6.30
C ASP A 125 -1.60 -0.61 5.43
N MET A 126 -2.40 0.46 5.37
CA MET A 126 -3.54 0.55 4.46
C MET A 126 -3.12 0.43 2.99
N ALA A 127 -2.00 1.05 2.60
CA ALA A 127 -1.47 0.94 1.24
C ALA A 127 -0.99 -0.47 0.92
N ASP A 128 -0.31 -1.14 1.86
CA ASP A 128 0.11 -2.54 1.73
C ASP A 128 -1.08 -3.47 1.50
N ALA A 129 -2.14 -3.33 2.30
CA ALA A 129 -3.37 -4.12 2.18
C ALA A 129 -4.11 -3.83 0.87
N ALA A 130 -4.24 -2.54 0.52
CA ALA A 130 -4.90 -2.11 -0.73
C ALA A 130 -4.20 -2.70 -1.96
N LEU A 131 -2.87 -2.64 -2.01
CA LEU A 131 -2.10 -3.18 -3.13
C LEU A 131 -2.03 -4.71 -3.11
N THR A 132 -2.12 -5.36 -1.93
CA THR A 132 -2.29 -6.82 -1.85
C THR A 132 -3.61 -7.25 -2.48
N ALA A 133 -4.71 -6.56 -2.18
CA ALA A 133 -6.02 -6.84 -2.77
C ALA A 133 -6.05 -6.50 -4.28
N ALA A 134 -5.39 -5.41 -4.71
CA ALA A 134 -5.24 -5.09 -6.13
C ALA A 134 -4.43 -6.16 -6.89
N LEU A 135 -3.39 -6.72 -6.26
CA LEU A 135 -2.60 -7.82 -6.82
C LEU A 135 -3.46 -9.10 -6.94
N ALA A 136 -4.33 -9.39 -5.96
CA ALA A 136 -5.25 -10.51 -6.03
C ALA A 136 -6.22 -10.39 -7.22
N VAL A 137 -6.71 -9.18 -7.50
CA VAL A 137 -7.52 -8.89 -8.70
C VAL A 137 -6.69 -9.09 -9.96
N ALA A 138 -5.45 -8.58 -10.00
CA ALA A 138 -4.57 -8.74 -11.17
C ALA A 138 -4.26 -10.21 -11.47
N TYR A 139 -4.03 -11.05 -10.46
CA TYR A 139 -3.87 -12.49 -10.66
C TYR A 139 -5.14 -13.13 -11.26
N ARG A 140 -6.32 -12.76 -10.78
CA ARG A 140 -7.60 -13.24 -11.35
C ARG A 140 -7.76 -12.80 -12.81
N GLU A 141 -7.51 -11.54 -13.12
CA GLU A 141 -7.69 -10.98 -14.47
C GLU A 141 -6.72 -11.59 -15.48
N VAL A 142 -5.45 -11.78 -15.10
CA VAL A 142 -4.40 -12.25 -16.02
C VAL A 142 -4.35 -13.76 -16.12
N CYS A 143 -4.49 -14.47 -15.01
CA CYS A 143 -4.31 -15.93 -14.94
C CYS A 143 -5.64 -16.71 -14.96
N GLY A 144 -6.79 -16.07 -14.63
CA GLY A 144 -8.06 -16.74 -14.44
C GLY A 144 -7.97 -17.77 -13.31
N ASP A 145 -8.35 -19.03 -13.59
CA ASP A 145 -8.24 -20.14 -12.65
C ASP A 145 -6.96 -20.99 -12.86
N LYS A 146 -6.09 -20.59 -13.82
CA LYS A 146 -4.85 -21.31 -14.09
C LYS A 146 -3.81 -21.00 -13.00
N PRO A 147 -2.85 -21.92 -12.74
CA PRO A 147 -1.74 -21.63 -11.85
C PRO A 147 -1.03 -20.33 -12.21
N ILE A 148 -0.57 -19.59 -11.21
CA ILE A 148 0.24 -18.38 -11.40
C ILE A 148 1.64 -18.84 -11.83
N PRO A 149 2.08 -18.49 -13.07
CA PRO A 149 3.30 -19.06 -13.63
C PRO A 149 4.57 -18.31 -13.24
N VAL A 150 4.45 -17.28 -12.39
CA VAL A 150 5.57 -16.40 -12.01
C VAL A 150 5.59 -16.16 -10.51
N ARG A 151 6.77 -16.05 -9.93
CA ARG A 151 6.96 -15.46 -8.62
C ARG A 151 7.01 -13.95 -8.81
N LEU A 152 6.20 -13.18 -8.10
CA LEU A 152 6.18 -11.73 -8.20
C LEU A 152 6.18 -11.13 -6.80
N ALA A 153 7.17 -10.29 -6.54
CA ALA A 153 7.29 -9.50 -5.32
C ALA A 153 7.10 -8.01 -5.61
N VAL A 154 6.41 -7.33 -4.73
CA VAL A 154 6.21 -5.88 -4.75
C VAL A 154 7.02 -5.27 -3.62
N ILE A 155 7.85 -4.32 -3.95
CA ILE A 155 8.72 -3.60 -3.01
C ILE A 155 8.20 -2.17 -2.87
N ALA A 156 7.82 -1.79 -1.67
CA ALA A 156 7.49 -0.41 -1.34
C ALA A 156 8.75 0.45 -1.31
N MET A 157 8.66 1.63 -1.90
CA MET A 157 9.73 2.61 -2.00
C MET A 157 9.28 3.95 -1.37
N GLY A 158 10.14 4.93 -1.38
CA GLY A 158 9.82 6.29 -0.97
C GLY A 158 9.19 6.39 0.41
N LYS A 159 8.14 7.19 0.55
CA LYS A 159 7.41 7.38 1.81
C LYS A 159 6.70 6.10 2.28
N CYS A 160 6.12 5.33 1.35
CA CYS A 160 5.48 4.08 1.67
C CYS A 160 6.47 3.05 2.22
N GLY A 161 7.64 2.94 1.59
CA GLY A 161 8.71 2.07 2.06
C GLY A 161 9.21 2.43 3.46
N ALA A 162 9.33 3.72 3.77
CA ALA A 162 9.73 4.22 5.08
C ALA A 162 8.61 4.21 6.14
N ARG A 163 7.37 3.86 5.77
CA ARG A 163 6.17 3.96 6.62
C ARG A 163 5.88 5.41 7.09
N GLU A 164 6.09 6.38 6.19
CA GLU A 164 5.92 7.82 6.39
C GLU A 164 4.90 8.40 5.38
N LEU A 165 3.83 7.65 5.09
CA LEU A 165 2.86 8.02 4.06
C LEU A 165 1.97 9.18 4.54
N ASN A 166 1.48 9.98 3.60
CA ASN A 166 0.52 11.07 3.86
C ASN A 166 -0.86 10.68 3.32
N TYR A 167 -1.92 11.38 3.78
CA TYR A 167 -3.29 11.20 3.30
C TYR A 167 -3.44 11.36 1.78
N VAL A 168 -2.70 12.30 1.21
CA VAL A 168 -2.65 12.53 -0.25
C VAL A 168 -1.21 12.30 -0.69
N SER A 169 -0.94 11.12 -1.19
CA SER A 169 0.38 10.73 -1.69
C SER A 169 0.20 9.69 -2.79
N ASP A 170 1.08 9.75 -3.78
CA ASP A 170 1.43 8.62 -4.61
C ASP A 170 2.13 7.52 -3.79
N VAL A 171 2.06 6.30 -4.28
CA VAL A 171 2.75 5.16 -3.68
C VAL A 171 3.79 4.64 -4.66
N ASP A 172 5.05 4.84 -4.29
CA ASP A 172 6.19 4.37 -5.07
C ASP A 172 6.42 2.87 -4.82
N ILE A 173 6.52 2.10 -5.89
CA ILE A 173 6.81 0.66 -5.85
C ILE A 173 7.79 0.25 -6.93
N ILE A 174 8.41 -0.91 -6.77
CA ILE A 174 9.09 -1.64 -7.83
C ILE A 174 8.69 -3.11 -7.81
N PHE A 175 8.83 -3.78 -8.95
CA PHE A 175 8.47 -5.19 -9.10
C PHE A 175 9.72 -6.04 -9.35
N VAL A 176 9.85 -7.11 -8.57
CA VAL A 176 10.82 -8.17 -8.80
C VAL A 176 10.07 -9.43 -9.19
N SER A 177 10.47 -10.12 -10.25
CA SER A 177 9.75 -11.31 -10.71
C SER A 177 10.67 -12.40 -11.26
N GLU A 178 10.24 -13.64 -11.13
CA GLU A 178 10.95 -14.82 -11.62
C GLU A 178 9.95 -15.80 -12.30
N PRO A 179 9.98 -15.90 -13.62
CA PRO A 179 10.75 -15.11 -14.58
C PRO A 179 10.21 -13.68 -14.73
N ALA A 180 11.04 -12.78 -15.29
CA ALA A 180 10.59 -11.43 -15.67
C ALA A 180 10.16 -11.44 -17.14
N ASP A 181 8.97 -11.90 -17.41
CA ASP A 181 8.39 -12.10 -18.74
C ASP A 181 7.14 -11.24 -18.99
N GLY A 182 6.51 -11.47 -20.14
CA GLY A 182 5.29 -10.75 -20.50
C GLY A 182 4.08 -11.03 -19.58
N VAL A 183 4.06 -12.17 -18.87
CA VAL A 183 2.99 -12.48 -17.91
C VAL A 183 3.21 -11.68 -16.64
N ALA A 184 4.45 -11.67 -16.11
CA ALA A 184 4.81 -10.84 -14.96
C ALA A 184 4.50 -9.36 -15.21
N ALA A 185 4.89 -8.84 -16.38
CA ALA A 185 4.62 -7.45 -16.75
C ALA A 185 3.12 -7.12 -16.84
N ARG A 186 2.29 -8.05 -17.34
CA ARG A 186 0.82 -7.87 -17.37
C ARG A 186 0.22 -7.86 -15.99
N ILE A 187 0.64 -8.77 -15.09
CA ILE A 187 0.16 -8.81 -13.70
C ILE A 187 0.52 -7.51 -12.99
N ALA A 188 1.77 -7.07 -13.09
CA ALA A 188 2.25 -5.81 -12.51
C ALA A 188 1.49 -4.58 -13.06
N GLY A 189 1.30 -4.51 -14.38
CA GLY A 189 0.55 -3.44 -15.02
C GLY A 189 -0.92 -3.42 -14.61
N GLU A 190 -1.55 -4.59 -14.49
CA GLU A 190 -2.94 -4.70 -14.05
C GLU A 190 -3.10 -4.31 -12.58
N MET A 191 -2.19 -4.73 -11.70
CA MET A 191 -2.17 -4.29 -10.30
C MET A 191 -2.07 -2.76 -10.19
N MET A 192 -1.15 -2.12 -10.94
CA MET A 192 -1.02 -0.67 -10.97
C MET A 192 -2.29 0.01 -11.47
N ARG A 193 -2.91 -0.53 -12.54
CA ARG A 193 -4.17 0.00 -13.09
C ARG A 193 -5.30 -0.06 -12.06
N VAL A 194 -5.49 -1.20 -11.40
CA VAL A 194 -6.52 -1.38 -10.36
C VAL A 194 -6.26 -0.45 -9.18
N GLY A 195 -5.02 -0.40 -8.68
CA GLY A 195 -4.62 0.46 -7.57
C GLY A 195 -4.86 1.94 -7.85
N SER A 196 -4.44 2.41 -9.03
CA SER A 196 -4.62 3.82 -9.43
C SER A 196 -6.09 4.20 -9.67
N LEU A 197 -6.93 3.25 -10.09
CA LEU A 197 -8.37 3.49 -10.23
C LEU A 197 -9.11 3.46 -8.89
N ALA A 198 -8.66 2.67 -7.94
CA ALA A 198 -9.39 2.43 -6.70
C ALA A 198 -8.95 3.35 -5.55
N PHE A 199 -7.66 3.66 -5.42
CA PHE A 199 -7.07 4.23 -4.22
C PHE A 199 -6.30 5.54 -4.44
N PHE A 200 -5.11 5.43 -5.03
CA PHE A 200 -4.10 6.48 -5.18
C PHE A 200 -3.23 6.20 -6.42
N GLU A 201 -2.46 7.17 -6.86
CA GLU A 201 -1.51 6.94 -7.95
C GLU A 201 -0.44 5.94 -7.53
N VAL A 202 -0.27 4.88 -8.34
CA VAL A 202 0.77 3.86 -8.15
C VAL A 202 1.89 4.14 -9.13
N ASP A 203 3.06 4.55 -8.64
CA ASP A 203 4.21 4.90 -9.47
C ASP A 203 5.35 3.86 -9.33
N ALA A 204 5.82 3.35 -10.45
CA ALA A 204 6.95 2.46 -10.54
C ALA A 204 8.19 3.14 -11.18
N ALA A 205 8.27 4.47 -11.18
CA ALA A 205 9.36 5.21 -11.81
C ALA A 205 10.71 5.08 -11.11
N LEU A 206 10.74 4.62 -9.85
CA LEU A 206 11.98 4.36 -9.10
C LEU A 206 12.68 3.05 -9.51
N ARG A 207 12.11 2.28 -10.46
CA ARG A 207 12.75 1.10 -11.01
C ARG A 207 13.99 1.42 -11.85
N PRO A 208 14.91 0.47 -12.07
CA PRO A 208 16.05 0.65 -12.98
C PRO A 208 15.66 1.25 -14.32
N GLU A 209 16.39 2.29 -14.77
CA GLU A 209 16.14 3.08 -15.99
C GLU A 209 14.82 3.90 -15.95
N GLY A 210 14.16 4.00 -14.80
CA GLY A 210 12.94 4.78 -14.65
C GLY A 210 11.80 4.30 -15.54
N LYS A 211 10.99 5.23 -16.05
CA LYS A 211 9.83 4.92 -16.91
C LYS A 211 10.21 4.27 -18.25
N ALA A 212 11.46 4.40 -18.69
CA ALA A 212 11.96 3.77 -19.93
C ALA A 212 12.36 2.29 -19.71
N GLY A 213 12.65 1.89 -18.48
CA GLY A 213 13.03 0.52 -18.14
C GLY A 213 11.85 -0.46 -18.11
N ALA A 214 12.16 -1.76 -18.21
CA ALA A 214 11.16 -2.81 -18.06
C ALA A 214 10.42 -2.69 -16.73
N LEU A 215 9.10 -2.93 -16.74
CA LEU A 215 8.26 -2.80 -15.53
C LEU A 215 8.63 -3.84 -14.46
N THR A 216 8.95 -5.06 -14.88
CA THR A 216 9.41 -6.15 -14.02
C THR A 216 10.81 -6.58 -14.42
N ARG A 217 11.64 -6.94 -13.44
CA ARG A 217 13.00 -7.46 -13.65
C ARG A 217 13.27 -8.61 -12.68
N THR A 218 14.17 -9.52 -13.06
CA THR A 218 14.65 -10.54 -12.13
C THR A 218 15.55 -9.92 -11.05
N LEU A 219 15.67 -10.59 -9.93
CA LEU A 219 16.59 -10.18 -8.85
C LEU A 219 18.02 -9.99 -9.40
N GLU A 220 18.50 -10.94 -10.19
CA GLU A 220 19.83 -10.87 -10.81
C GLU A 220 19.98 -9.60 -11.68
N SER A 221 18.98 -9.31 -12.51
CA SER A 221 18.98 -8.11 -13.38
C SER A 221 18.99 -6.80 -12.59
N HIS A 222 18.26 -6.72 -11.46
CA HIS A 222 18.30 -5.57 -10.55
C HIS A 222 19.71 -5.39 -9.98
N VAL A 223 20.31 -6.44 -9.43
CA VAL A 223 21.64 -6.39 -8.82
C VAL A 223 22.71 -6.00 -9.86
N ALA A 224 22.63 -6.57 -11.08
CA ALA A 224 23.55 -6.24 -12.16
C ALA A 224 23.46 -4.75 -12.55
N TYR A 225 22.24 -4.22 -12.63
CA TYR A 225 22.01 -2.80 -12.91
C TYR A 225 22.63 -1.90 -11.82
N TYR A 226 22.31 -2.15 -10.56
CA TYR A 226 22.79 -1.33 -9.45
C TYR A 226 24.32 -1.36 -9.34
N LYS A 227 24.97 -2.48 -9.58
CA LYS A 227 26.44 -2.58 -9.58
C LYS A 227 27.12 -1.80 -10.70
N ARG A 228 26.44 -1.58 -11.82
CA ARG A 228 27.08 -1.06 -13.04
C ARG A 228 26.62 0.35 -13.43
N TRP A 229 25.35 0.67 -13.22
CA TRP A 229 24.74 1.86 -13.83
C TRP A 229 24.05 2.81 -12.86
N ALA A 230 23.73 2.34 -11.64
CA ALA A 230 22.97 3.15 -10.70
C ALA A 230 23.69 4.42 -10.30
N LYS A 231 22.90 5.48 -10.13
CA LYS A 231 23.35 6.79 -9.66
C LYS A 231 23.14 6.92 -8.16
N THR A 232 23.81 7.89 -7.52
CA THR A 232 23.73 8.13 -6.07
C THR A 232 22.30 8.21 -5.55
N TRP A 233 21.40 8.90 -6.24
CA TRP A 233 20.01 9.07 -5.80
C TRP A 233 19.21 7.74 -5.81
N GLU A 234 19.56 6.80 -6.69
CA GLU A 234 18.91 5.47 -6.72
C GLU A 234 19.29 4.67 -5.46
N PHE A 235 20.55 4.75 -5.03
CA PHE A 235 20.97 4.13 -3.78
C PHE A 235 20.30 4.78 -2.55
N GLN A 236 20.11 6.11 -2.57
CA GLN A 236 19.34 6.80 -1.52
C GLN A 236 17.88 6.34 -1.49
N ALA A 237 17.24 6.15 -2.64
CA ALA A 237 15.88 5.62 -2.73
C ALA A 237 15.80 4.19 -2.15
N LEU A 238 16.80 3.33 -2.41
CA LEU A 238 16.85 1.96 -1.89
C LEU A 238 16.98 1.88 -0.36
N LEU A 239 17.44 2.92 0.34
CA LEU A 239 17.47 2.92 1.82
C LEU A 239 16.09 2.78 2.45
N LYS A 240 15.04 3.20 1.74
CA LYS A 240 13.64 3.12 2.17
C LYS A 240 12.90 1.90 1.60
N ALA A 241 13.59 1.03 0.86
CA ALA A 241 12.98 -0.14 0.26
C ALA A 241 12.52 -1.13 1.34
N ARG A 242 11.28 -1.64 1.18
CA ARG A 242 10.64 -2.58 2.11
C ARG A 242 9.82 -3.62 1.33
N ALA A 243 9.85 -4.89 1.76
CA ALA A 243 8.96 -5.91 1.26
C ALA A 243 7.49 -5.52 1.56
N MET A 244 6.61 -5.60 0.55
CA MET A 244 5.21 -5.18 0.68
C MET A 244 4.26 -6.35 0.52
N THR A 245 4.22 -6.99 -0.64
CA THR A 245 3.26 -8.06 -0.95
C THR A 245 3.77 -8.99 -2.06
N GLY A 246 3.04 -10.07 -2.31
CA GLY A 246 3.37 -11.09 -3.29
C GLY A 246 4.25 -12.19 -2.71
N ASP A 247 5.30 -12.59 -3.44
CA ASP A 247 6.29 -13.56 -2.97
C ASP A 247 7.26 -12.88 -2.00
N MET A 248 7.01 -13.08 -0.70
CA MET A 248 7.76 -12.41 0.36
C MET A 248 9.20 -12.90 0.45
N GLN A 249 9.47 -14.18 0.14
CA GLN A 249 10.85 -14.67 0.10
C GLN A 249 11.65 -13.97 -0.99
N LEU A 250 11.07 -13.78 -2.19
CA LEU A 250 11.72 -13.04 -3.28
C LEU A 250 11.92 -11.57 -2.90
N ALA A 251 10.97 -10.98 -2.18
CA ALA A 251 11.10 -9.61 -1.67
C ALA A 251 12.25 -9.48 -0.66
N ASP A 252 12.34 -10.40 0.29
CA ASP A 252 13.40 -10.42 1.30
C ASP A 252 14.78 -10.66 0.67
N ASP A 253 14.87 -11.57 -0.30
CA ASP A 253 16.11 -11.82 -1.08
C ASP A 253 16.55 -10.54 -1.82
N TYR A 254 15.60 -9.78 -2.38
CA TYR A 254 15.89 -8.50 -3.02
C TYR A 254 16.41 -7.47 -1.99
N ILE A 255 15.72 -7.29 -0.87
CA ILE A 255 16.16 -6.36 0.18
C ILE A 255 17.55 -6.72 0.70
N ALA A 256 17.81 -8.01 0.96
CA ALA A 256 19.12 -8.49 1.42
C ALA A 256 20.23 -8.19 0.40
N ALA A 257 19.94 -8.31 -0.90
CA ALA A 257 20.90 -8.05 -1.97
C ALA A 257 21.21 -6.56 -2.17
N VAL A 258 20.20 -5.65 -2.06
CA VAL A 258 20.37 -4.22 -2.38
C VAL A 258 20.79 -3.37 -1.18
N LYS A 259 20.39 -3.73 0.04
CA LYS A 259 20.66 -2.98 1.27
C LYS A 259 22.15 -2.72 1.52
N PRO A 260 23.07 -3.71 1.40
CA PRO A 260 24.49 -3.46 1.57
C PRO A 260 25.05 -2.47 0.55
N MET A 261 24.58 -2.50 -0.70
CA MET A 261 24.99 -1.56 -1.74
C MET A 261 24.53 -0.14 -1.42
N ALA A 262 23.27 0.04 -1.02
CA ALA A 262 22.71 1.33 -0.65
C ALA A 262 23.47 1.97 0.53
N VAL A 263 23.74 1.22 1.59
CA VAL A 263 24.47 1.69 2.77
C VAL A 263 25.91 2.06 2.42
N SER A 264 26.66 1.20 1.74
CA SER A 264 28.06 1.47 1.37
C SER A 264 28.19 2.73 0.52
N TYR A 265 27.29 2.92 -0.45
CA TYR A 265 27.37 4.05 -1.37
C TYR A 265 27.04 5.38 -0.70
N THR A 266 26.08 5.42 0.21
CA THR A 266 25.71 6.65 0.93
C THR A 266 26.81 7.09 1.89
N HIS A 267 27.55 6.17 2.51
CA HIS A 267 28.71 6.51 3.35
C HIS A 267 29.90 7.07 2.56
N LEU A 268 30.10 6.62 1.32
CA LEU A 268 31.21 7.08 0.48
C LEU A 268 30.96 8.46 -0.16
N THR A 269 29.73 8.92 -0.23
CA THR A 269 29.35 10.18 -0.90
C THR A 269 29.12 11.35 0.07
N LEU A 270 29.16 11.13 1.37
CA LEU A 270 29.19 12.24 2.34
C LEU A 270 30.49 13.02 2.16
N PRO A 271 30.45 14.36 1.90
CA PRO A 271 31.67 15.15 1.80
C PRO A 271 32.39 15.12 3.14
N THR A 272 33.55 14.49 3.16
CA THR A 272 34.48 14.48 4.30
C THR A 272 35.35 15.74 4.34
N THR A 273 35.07 16.77 3.57
CA THR A 273 35.77 18.05 3.62
C THR A 273 35.33 18.79 4.88
N PRO A 274 36.24 18.95 5.88
CA PRO A 274 35.98 19.88 6.95
C PRO A 274 35.92 21.28 6.35
N TYR A 275 34.89 22.04 6.70
CA TYR A 275 34.88 23.47 6.44
C TYR A 275 36.12 24.08 7.14
N VAL A 276 37.05 24.58 6.36
CA VAL A 276 38.14 25.45 6.83
C VAL A 276 37.63 26.87 6.85
#